data_e4ce9f8bbe5a9a486cab0c104a63a7fe
#
_entry.id   e4ce9f8bbe5a9a486cab0c104a63a7fe
#
_cell.length_a   1.000
_cell.length_b   1.000
_cell.length_c   1.000
_cell.angle_alpha   90.00
_cell.angle_beta   90.00
_cell.angle_gamma   90.00
#
_symmetry.space_group_name_H-M   'P 1'
#
loop_
_entity.id
_entity.type
_entity.pdbx_description
1 polymer ?
#
loop_
_entity_poly.entity_id
_entity_poly.type
_entity_poly.pdbx_seq_one_letter_code
_entity_poly.pdbx_strand_id
1 'polypeptide(L)'
;MLRILHILSLTGCLFVPWDGVTAFGGGRIRLVDGENKCSGRVEVLHHNQWGTVCDHGWDFREADVVCLELGCGLAESALHGAVFGSGSGKIWLQHVQCTGHEESLTRCASVLHSDPPCTHDNDAGVKCSGTLLMPTLSLLSPHSVFSAGEAVRFSCTVLLGHHLSDFHLYKHGVSTPLVTQRVDQSQTRVELTLSDLETSHQGSYSCLYRIKGSSPSQLLSSPPSNSINITVVELLTPQHWYNTSIEAPAGSVIKGHSFNITCSTLQQYPGGSFQLRLIRSNGTVRQSLPALTPSVTFTFPSAQSSNEGYYYCLYRVQLGGRTFVSRESQPLPISIRDPDPVLSPMVISWLVSGLTFVVAVIIIIIVAKVLCKKEKKPSELERETRTCVDNTYVALSINKI
;
A
#
# COMPACT_ATOMS: atom_id res chain seq x y z
N MET A 1 -19.13 12.05 64.57
CA MET A 1 -18.97 13.41 65.06
C MET A 1 -18.75 14.34 63.87
N LEU A 2 -19.58 15.22 63.72
CA LEU A 2 -19.85 16.57 63.20
C LEU A 2 -20.00 16.65 61.70
N ARG A 3 -21.25 16.79 61.25
CA ARG A 3 -22.05 17.97 60.85
C ARG A 3 -21.58 18.59 59.52
N ILE A 4 -22.21 18.23 58.41
CA ILE A 4 -23.34 18.77 57.65
C ILE A 4 -23.49 20.30 57.77
N LEU A 5 -23.28 21.02 56.69
CA LEU A 5 -23.97 22.25 56.41
C LEU A 5 -24.36 22.30 54.91
N HIS A 6 -25.69 22.21 54.69
CA HIS A 6 -26.38 22.58 53.46
C HIS A 6 -26.23 24.07 53.20
N ILE A 7 -25.86 24.44 51.98
CA ILE A 7 -26.25 25.75 51.43
C ILE A 7 -26.94 25.51 50.09
N LEU A 8 -28.25 25.61 50.14
CA LEU A 8 -29.15 25.80 49.02
C LEU A 8 -28.87 27.18 48.42
N SER A 9 -28.39 27.23 47.17
CA SER A 9 -28.44 28.40 46.36
C SER A 9 -29.42 28.13 45.20
N LEU A 10 -30.61 28.66 45.36
CA LEU A 10 -31.62 28.84 44.31
C LEU A 10 -31.08 29.90 43.34
N THR A 11 -30.58 29.47 42.20
CA THR A 11 -30.49 30.31 41.00
C THR A 11 -31.46 29.72 39.99
N GLY A 12 -32.56 30.41 39.83
CA GLY A 12 -33.56 30.11 38.80
C GLY A 12 -32.91 30.16 37.42
N CYS A 13 -32.83 29.03 36.76
CA CYS A 13 -32.68 28.98 35.32
C CYS A 13 -33.99 29.45 34.71
N LEU A 14 -34.02 30.70 34.28
CA LEU A 14 -34.96 31.18 33.28
C LEU A 14 -34.74 30.36 32.03
N PHE A 15 -35.64 29.40 31.76
CA PHE A 15 -35.78 28.80 30.45
C PHE A 15 -36.19 29.92 29.50
N VAL A 16 -35.24 30.51 28.80
CA VAL A 16 -35.49 31.24 27.57
C VAL A 16 -35.79 30.17 26.53
N PRO A 17 -37.00 30.17 25.93
CA PRO A 17 -37.24 29.30 24.80
C PRO A 17 -36.22 29.66 23.73
N TRP A 18 -35.39 28.72 23.34
CA TRP A 18 -34.58 28.83 22.13
C TRP A 18 -35.54 28.70 20.95
N ASP A 19 -36.27 29.78 20.66
CA ASP A 19 -36.82 29.98 19.35
C ASP A 19 -35.60 29.94 18.40
N GLY A 20 -35.57 28.91 17.57
CA GLY A 20 -34.49 28.70 16.59
C GLY A 20 -34.39 29.91 15.66
N VAL A 21 -33.57 30.86 16.06
CA VAL A 21 -33.02 31.84 15.14
C VAL A 21 -32.06 31.07 14.27
N THR A 22 -32.57 30.47 13.19
CA THR A 22 -31.77 30.24 12.01
C THR A 22 -31.28 31.61 11.58
N ALA A 23 -30.06 31.95 11.99
CA ALA A 23 -29.35 33.09 11.42
C ALA A 23 -29.05 32.72 9.95
N PHE A 24 -30.01 32.89 9.09
CA PHE A 24 -29.76 33.12 7.69
C PHE A 24 -29.00 34.44 7.67
N GLY A 25 -27.71 34.36 7.36
CA GLY A 25 -26.87 35.52 7.15
C GLY A 25 -27.65 36.46 6.22
N GLY A 26 -27.76 37.73 6.60
CA GLY A 26 -28.55 38.72 5.89
C GLY A 26 -28.09 38.89 4.46
N GLY A 27 -28.52 37.99 3.58
CA GLY A 27 -28.34 38.08 2.14
C GLY A 27 -29.14 39.26 1.64
N ARG A 28 -28.58 39.97 0.65
CA ARG A 28 -29.27 41.07 -0.01
C ARG A 28 -30.29 40.58 -1.05
N ILE A 29 -30.45 39.27 -1.23
CA ILE A 29 -31.40 38.65 -2.16
C ILE A 29 -32.21 37.55 -1.44
N ARG A 30 -33.40 37.29 -1.96
CA ARG A 30 -34.25 36.17 -1.53
C ARG A 30 -35.10 35.66 -2.69
N LEU A 31 -35.57 34.41 -2.56
CA LEU A 31 -36.58 33.83 -3.46
C LEU A 31 -37.92 33.80 -2.77
N VAL A 32 -38.99 34.21 -3.49
CA VAL A 32 -40.34 34.35 -2.99
C VAL A 32 -41.32 33.64 -3.91
N ASP A 33 -42.40 33.11 -3.36
CA ASP A 33 -43.50 32.47 -4.06
C ASP A 33 -43.14 31.23 -4.89
N GLY A 34 -42.01 30.61 -4.61
CA GLY A 34 -41.62 29.32 -5.21
C GLY A 34 -42.04 28.10 -4.40
N GLU A 35 -41.90 26.91 -4.99
CA GLU A 35 -42.27 25.63 -4.37
C GLU A 35 -41.41 25.29 -3.15
N ASN A 36 -40.19 25.79 -3.11
CA ASN A 36 -39.23 25.54 -2.05
C ASN A 36 -38.24 26.71 -1.91
N LYS A 37 -37.35 26.66 -0.92
CA LYS A 37 -36.37 27.72 -0.64
C LYS A 37 -35.38 28.01 -1.77
N CYS A 38 -35.27 27.12 -2.77
CA CYS A 38 -34.34 27.21 -3.92
C CYS A 38 -35.09 27.47 -5.24
N SER A 39 -36.32 27.91 -5.22
CA SER A 39 -37.09 28.37 -6.38
C SER A 39 -37.94 29.54 -6.03
N GLY A 40 -38.17 30.46 -6.98
CA GLY A 40 -39.05 31.61 -6.74
C GLY A 40 -38.67 32.83 -7.54
N ARG A 41 -39.48 33.88 -7.38
CA ARG A 41 -39.22 35.23 -7.87
C ARG A 41 -38.01 35.81 -7.12
N VAL A 42 -37.12 36.44 -7.83
CA VAL A 42 -35.91 37.04 -7.26
C VAL A 42 -36.24 38.43 -6.71
N GLU A 43 -36.00 38.64 -5.42
CA GLU A 43 -36.10 39.93 -4.79
C GLU A 43 -34.76 40.36 -4.18
N VAL A 44 -34.49 41.67 -4.25
CA VAL A 44 -33.25 42.31 -3.80
C VAL A 44 -33.57 43.33 -2.71
N LEU A 45 -32.77 43.35 -1.65
CA LEU A 45 -32.89 44.35 -0.57
C LEU A 45 -32.00 45.56 -0.92
N HIS A 46 -32.63 46.71 -1.18
CA HIS A 46 -31.94 47.94 -1.43
C HIS A 46 -32.55 49.05 -0.57
N HIS A 47 -31.73 49.88 0.04
CA HIS A 47 -32.19 50.92 1.01
C HIS A 47 -33.20 50.40 2.05
N ASN A 48 -32.98 49.20 2.55
CA ASN A 48 -33.82 48.53 3.55
C ASN A 48 -35.26 48.23 3.06
N GLN A 49 -35.48 48.19 1.75
CA GLN A 49 -36.73 47.82 1.10
C GLN A 49 -36.49 46.65 0.12
N TRP A 50 -37.33 45.63 0.18
CA TRP A 50 -37.37 44.58 -0.81
C TRP A 50 -38.02 45.06 -2.09
N GLY A 51 -37.55 44.63 -3.21
CA GLY A 51 -38.11 44.87 -4.52
C GLY A 51 -37.58 43.87 -5.53
N THR A 52 -38.18 43.84 -6.71
CA THR A 52 -37.97 42.80 -7.71
C THR A 52 -36.81 43.12 -8.65
N VAL A 53 -36.47 42.12 -9.47
CA VAL A 53 -35.52 42.16 -10.55
C VAL A 53 -36.25 41.94 -11.87
N CYS A 54 -36.00 42.79 -12.85
CA CYS A 54 -36.57 42.64 -14.17
C CYS A 54 -35.88 41.50 -14.98
N ASP A 55 -36.68 40.78 -15.75
CA ASP A 55 -36.23 39.66 -16.55
C ASP A 55 -35.59 40.03 -17.92
N HIS A 56 -35.53 41.32 -18.24
CA HIS A 56 -34.87 41.77 -19.42
C HIS A 56 -33.34 41.53 -19.36
N GLY A 57 -32.83 40.59 -20.16
CA GLY A 57 -31.46 40.18 -20.13
C GLY A 57 -31.15 39.09 -19.08
N TRP A 58 -32.20 38.52 -18.47
CA TRP A 58 -32.09 37.47 -17.48
C TRP A 58 -31.79 36.14 -18.15
N ASP A 59 -30.58 35.59 -17.96
CA ASP A 59 -30.18 34.30 -18.48
C ASP A 59 -29.59 33.37 -17.38
N PHE A 60 -28.99 32.27 -17.76
CA PHE A 60 -28.41 31.33 -16.79
C PHE A 60 -27.25 31.93 -16.00
N ARG A 61 -26.59 33.00 -16.44
CA ARG A 61 -25.49 33.62 -15.70
C ARG A 61 -25.98 34.35 -14.48
N GLU A 62 -27.05 35.13 -14.65
CA GLU A 62 -27.73 35.83 -13.53
C GLU A 62 -28.37 34.82 -12.58
N ALA A 63 -29.04 33.80 -13.14
CA ALA A 63 -29.68 32.74 -12.37
C ALA A 63 -28.66 31.92 -11.56
N ASP A 64 -27.49 31.57 -12.14
CA ASP A 64 -26.41 30.90 -11.44
C ASP A 64 -25.87 31.73 -10.27
N VAL A 65 -25.65 33.03 -10.48
CA VAL A 65 -25.19 33.92 -9.42
C VAL A 65 -26.20 33.95 -8.26
N VAL A 66 -27.51 34.01 -8.53
CA VAL A 66 -28.57 33.95 -7.50
C VAL A 66 -28.55 32.60 -6.77
N CYS A 67 -28.52 31.48 -7.52
CA CYS A 67 -28.53 30.15 -6.93
C CYS A 67 -27.31 29.91 -6.05
N LEU A 68 -26.14 30.32 -6.50
CA LEU A 68 -24.89 30.19 -5.73
C LEU A 68 -24.86 31.10 -4.51
N GLU A 69 -25.34 32.39 -4.64
CA GLU A 69 -25.45 33.31 -3.51
C GLU A 69 -26.34 32.77 -2.42
N LEU A 70 -27.43 32.08 -2.78
CA LEU A 70 -28.39 31.49 -1.83
C LEU A 70 -27.95 30.11 -1.31
N GLY A 71 -26.87 29.54 -1.83
CA GLY A 71 -26.42 28.18 -1.48
C GLY A 71 -27.34 27.08 -2.01
N CYS A 72 -28.02 27.36 -3.12
CA CYS A 72 -28.98 26.47 -3.75
C CYS A 72 -28.41 25.65 -4.94
N GLY A 73 -27.10 25.59 -5.09
CA GLY A 73 -26.45 24.92 -6.23
C GLY A 73 -26.41 25.80 -7.48
N LEU A 74 -26.65 25.23 -8.64
CA LEU A 74 -26.67 25.92 -9.94
C LEU A 74 -28.10 26.11 -10.41
N ALA A 75 -28.30 27.02 -11.35
CA ALA A 75 -29.59 27.23 -11.95
C ALA A 75 -30.01 26.04 -12.82
N GLU A 76 -31.22 25.51 -12.60
CA GLU A 76 -31.91 24.60 -13.51
C GLU A 76 -32.67 25.39 -14.58
N SER A 77 -33.18 26.56 -14.22
CA SER A 77 -33.93 27.43 -15.14
C SER A 77 -33.78 28.88 -14.76
N ALA A 78 -33.56 29.72 -15.74
CA ALA A 78 -33.78 31.18 -15.68
C ALA A 78 -35.20 31.46 -16.19
N LEU A 79 -36.07 32.01 -15.36
CA LEU A 79 -37.48 32.10 -15.64
C LEU A 79 -37.92 33.58 -15.85
N HIS A 80 -38.75 33.78 -16.85
CA HIS A 80 -39.23 35.09 -17.31
C HIS A 80 -40.74 35.23 -17.13
N GLY A 81 -41.23 36.46 -17.29
CA GLY A 81 -42.66 36.70 -17.34
C GLY A 81 -43.39 36.45 -16.03
N ALA A 82 -42.75 36.77 -14.91
CA ALA A 82 -43.33 36.66 -13.58
C ALA A 82 -43.98 35.28 -13.30
N VAL A 83 -43.33 34.17 -13.71
CA VAL A 83 -43.83 32.78 -13.57
C VAL A 83 -44.24 32.47 -12.11
N PHE A 84 -43.56 33.05 -11.13
CA PHE A 84 -43.89 32.91 -9.71
C PHE A 84 -44.82 33.99 -9.18
N GLY A 85 -45.54 34.67 -10.09
CA GLY A 85 -46.42 35.79 -9.75
C GLY A 85 -45.70 37.13 -9.75
N SER A 86 -46.45 38.18 -10.08
CA SER A 86 -45.96 39.56 -10.08
C SER A 86 -45.67 40.02 -8.64
N GLY A 87 -44.55 40.66 -8.42
CA GLY A 87 -44.18 41.24 -7.14
C GLY A 87 -44.90 42.59 -6.90
N SER A 88 -44.43 43.29 -5.91
CA SER A 88 -44.95 44.59 -5.55
C SER A 88 -43.85 45.55 -5.13
N GLY A 89 -44.08 46.84 -5.23
CA GLY A 89 -43.13 47.86 -4.82
C GLY A 89 -42.22 48.33 -5.95
N LYS A 90 -40.91 48.39 -5.71
CA LYS A 90 -39.95 48.86 -6.71
C LYS A 90 -39.28 47.71 -7.42
N ILE A 91 -39.01 47.89 -8.71
CA ILE A 91 -38.09 47.05 -9.48
C ILE A 91 -36.72 47.70 -9.33
N TRP A 92 -35.81 47.06 -8.53
CA TRP A 92 -34.53 47.63 -8.17
C TRP A 92 -33.47 47.44 -9.23
N LEU A 93 -33.48 46.28 -9.91
CA LEU A 93 -32.48 45.93 -10.91
C LEU A 93 -33.17 45.67 -12.24
N GLN A 94 -32.66 46.29 -13.30
CA GLN A 94 -33.15 46.10 -14.66
C GLN A 94 -31.94 45.89 -15.57
N HIS A 95 -32.11 45.11 -16.65
CA HIS A 95 -31.01 44.73 -17.56
C HIS A 95 -29.74 44.27 -16.81
N VAL A 96 -29.93 43.34 -15.91
CA VAL A 96 -28.79 42.75 -15.17
C VAL A 96 -27.92 42.00 -16.14
N GLN A 97 -26.60 42.17 -16.04
CA GLN A 97 -25.61 41.51 -16.85
C GLN A 97 -24.50 40.99 -15.93
N CYS A 98 -24.51 39.69 -15.71
CA CYS A 98 -23.48 39.01 -14.95
C CYS A 98 -22.48 38.29 -15.87
N THR A 99 -21.28 38.10 -15.39
CA THR A 99 -20.28 37.24 -16.04
C THR A 99 -20.44 35.80 -15.57
N GLY A 100 -21.24 35.55 -14.51
CA GLY A 100 -21.39 34.27 -13.85
C GLY A 100 -20.35 34.01 -12.75
N HIS A 101 -19.49 34.99 -12.45
CA HIS A 101 -18.42 34.87 -11.45
C HIS A 101 -18.58 35.79 -10.24
N GLU A 102 -19.63 36.58 -10.22
CA GLU A 102 -19.91 37.51 -9.15
C GLU A 102 -20.33 36.77 -7.88
N GLU A 103 -19.90 37.27 -6.71
CA GLU A 103 -20.26 36.71 -5.41
C GLU A 103 -21.72 37.06 -5.02
N SER A 104 -22.31 38.04 -5.71
CA SER A 104 -23.68 38.52 -5.44
C SER A 104 -24.27 39.17 -6.68
N LEU A 105 -25.59 38.99 -6.88
CA LEU A 105 -26.33 39.60 -7.98
C LEU A 105 -26.20 41.13 -7.98
N THR A 106 -26.09 41.74 -6.81
CA THR A 106 -25.93 43.19 -6.66
C THR A 106 -24.58 43.73 -7.13
N ARG A 107 -23.63 42.83 -7.47
CA ARG A 107 -22.34 43.20 -8.07
C ARG A 107 -22.32 43.11 -9.59
N CYS A 108 -23.37 42.53 -10.19
CA CYS A 108 -23.52 42.52 -11.64
C CYS A 108 -23.80 43.91 -12.16
N ALA A 109 -23.41 44.17 -13.41
CA ALA A 109 -23.81 45.40 -14.09
C ALA A 109 -25.33 45.45 -14.22
N SER A 110 -25.96 46.59 -13.93
CA SER A 110 -27.40 46.79 -14.05
C SER A 110 -27.73 48.25 -14.23
N VAL A 111 -28.94 48.52 -14.70
CA VAL A 111 -29.50 49.86 -14.79
C VAL A 111 -30.66 50.02 -13.81
N LEU A 112 -30.82 51.21 -13.33
CA LEU A 112 -31.97 51.52 -12.40
C LEU A 112 -33.24 51.88 -13.16
N HIS A 113 -33.13 52.24 -14.41
CA HIS A 113 -34.26 52.62 -15.28
C HIS A 113 -33.97 52.11 -16.69
N SER A 114 -34.96 51.49 -17.31
CA SER A 114 -34.93 51.04 -18.68
C SER A 114 -35.95 51.78 -19.53
N ASP A 115 -35.72 51.84 -20.83
CA ASP A 115 -36.68 52.35 -21.83
C ASP A 115 -36.91 51.27 -22.90
N PRO A 116 -38.08 50.62 -22.97
CA PRO A 116 -39.28 50.85 -22.15
C PRO A 116 -39.10 50.40 -20.67
N PRO A 117 -39.85 51.01 -19.75
CA PRO A 117 -39.77 50.68 -18.31
C PRO A 117 -40.24 49.25 -18.10
N CYS A 118 -39.55 48.52 -17.17
CA CYS A 118 -39.97 47.20 -16.74
C CYS A 118 -41.22 47.27 -15.84
N THR A 119 -42.10 46.30 -16.02
CA THR A 119 -43.29 46.13 -15.16
C THR A 119 -43.17 44.85 -14.33
N HIS A 120 -44.01 44.66 -13.33
CA HIS A 120 -44.02 43.41 -12.55
C HIS A 120 -44.46 42.16 -13.34
N ASP A 121 -44.97 42.33 -14.56
CA ASP A 121 -45.19 41.20 -15.48
C ASP A 121 -43.87 40.61 -16.02
N ASN A 122 -42.79 41.34 -15.83
CA ASN A 122 -41.42 40.97 -16.23
C ASN A 122 -40.54 40.72 -15.00
N ASP A 123 -41.09 40.25 -13.90
CA ASP A 123 -40.27 39.87 -12.75
C ASP A 123 -39.51 38.59 -13.02
N ALA A 124 -38.19 38.61 -12.79
CA ALA A 124 -37.27 37.48 -12.97
C ALA A 124 -37.48 36.41 -11.89
N GLY A 125 -37.43 35.18 -12.30
CA GLY A 125 -37.47 34.02 -11.44
C GLY A 125 -36.36 33.04 -11.68
N VAL A 126 -36.13 32.16 -10.74
CA VAL A 126 -35.11 31.11 -10.84
C VAL A 126 -35.59 29.83 -10.18
N LYS A 127 -35.18 28.71 -10.77
CA LYS A 127 -35.22 27.40 -10.17
C LYS A 127 -33.79 26.86 -10.10
N CYS A 128 -33.33 26.54 -8.89
CA CYS A 128 -32.00 26.02 -8.62
C CYS A 128 -32.05 24.51 -8.38
N SER A 129 -30.93 23.81 -8.64
CA SER A 129 -30.80 22.35 -8.50
C SER A 129 -30.90 21.87 -7.05
N GLY A 130 -30.73 22.75 -6.09
CA GLY A 130 -30.69 22.41 -4.67
C GLY A 130 -29.36 21.73 -4.25
N THR A 131 -28.58 21.20 -5.19
CA THR A 131 -27.28 20.54 -4.95
C THR A 131 -26.33 20.87 -6.06
N LEU A 132 -25.02 20.84 -5.76
CA LEU A 132 -23.98 20.97 -6.76
C LEU A 132 -23.93 19.70 -7.63
N LEU A 133 -23.46 19.83 -8.87
CA LEU A 133 -23.26 18.70 -9.77
C LEU A 133 -22.17 17.77 -9.23
N MET A 134 -22.40 16.48 -9.39
CA MET A 134 -21.44 15.45 -9.02
C MET A 134 -20.23 15.49 -9.97
N PRO A 135 -18.96 15.54 -9.46
CA PRO A 135 -17.79 15.46 -10.29
C PRO A 135 -17.55 14.03 -10.82
N THR A 136 -16.66 13.90 -11.79
CA THR A 136 -16.23 12.61 -12.30
C THR A 136 -14.79 12.35 -11.93
N LEU A 137 -14.52 11.21 -11.28
CA LEU A 137 -13.17 10.72 -10.99
C LEU A 137 -12.74 9.74 -12.08
N SER A 138 -11.54 9.90 -12.60
CA SER A 138 -10.91 8.96 -13.53
C SER A 138 -9.47 8.65 -13.09
N LEU A 139 -9.00 7.44 -13.41
CA LEU A 139 -7.63 7.03 -13.15
C LEU A 139 -6.76 7.42 -14.35
N LEU A 140 -5.68 8.17 -14.12
CA LEU A 140 -4.72 8.55 -15.15
C LEU A 140 -3.65 7.47 -15.38
N SER A 141 -3.43 6.62 -14.37
CA SER A 141 -2.53 5.47 -14.51
C SER A 141 -3.19 4.36 -15.35
N PRO A 142 -2.42 3.63 -16.17
CA PRO A 142 -2.96 2.60 -17.06
C PRO A 142 -3.43 1.33 -16.36
N HIS A 143 -3.21 1.23 -15.06
CA HIS A 143 -3.54 0.07 -14.22
C HIS A 143 -4.04 0.54 -12.85
N SER A 144 -4.78 -0.33 -12.18
CA SER A 144 -5.32 -0.10 -10.82
C SER A 144 -4.57 -0.87 -9.73
N VAL A 145 -3.47 -1.55 -10.07
CA VAL A 145 -2.63 -2.32 -9.15
C VAL A 145 -1.23 -1.74 -9.13
N PHE A 146 -0.73 -1.40 -7.96
CA PHE A 146 0.52 -0.66 -7.72
C PHE A 146 1.42 -1.42 -6.76
N SER A 147 2.74 -1.20 -6.84
CA SER A 147 3.68 -1.61 -5.79
C SER A 147 3.68 -0.57 -4.66
N ALA A 148 4.02 -1.00 -3.46
CA ALA A 148 4.37 -0.07 -2.38
C ALA A 148 5.50 0.87 -2.83
N GLY A 149 5.39 2.16 -2.46
CA GLY A 149 6.31 3.22 -2.87
C GLY A 149 6.04 3.84 -4.24
N GLU A 150 5.12 3.30 -5.05
CA GLU A 150 4.68 3.95 -6.29
C GLU A 150 3.75 5.14 -6.02
N ALA A 151 3.40 5.86 -7.08
CA ALA A 151 2.39 6.93 -7.04
C ALA A 151 1.21 6.59 -7.94
N VAL A 152 0.01 6.98 -7.51
CA VAL A 152 -1.21 6.92 -8.30
C VAL A 152 -1.69 8.33 -8.62
N ARG A 153 -2.17 8.54 -9.84
CA ARG A 153 -2.70 9.81 -10.31
C ARG A 153 -4.15 9.66 -10.73
N PHE A 154 -4.98 10.52 -10.17
CA PHE A 154 -6.40 10.63 -10.49
C PHE A 154 -6.66 11.96 -11.20
N SER A 155 -7.68 11.99 -12.02
CA SER A 155 -8.23 13.22 -12.58
C SER A 155 -9.64 13.40 -12.04
N CYS A 156 -9.91 14.51 -11.37
CA CYS A 156 -11.23 14.93 -10.97
C CYS A 156 -11.72 16.03 -11.89
N THR A 157 -12.90 15.85 -12.49
CA THR A 157 -13.44 16.76 -13.52
C THR A 157 -14.85 17.16 -13.16
N VAL A 158 -15.16 18.44 -13.36
CA VAL A 158 -16.50 19.00 -13.24
C VAL A 158 -16.96 19.57 -14.59
N LEU A 159 -18.26 19.60 -14.84
CA LEU A 159 -18.80 20.12 -16.10
C LEU A 159 -18.82 21.65 -16.14
N LEU A 160 -19.01 22.29 -15.00
CA LEU A 160 -19.10 23.75 -14.87
C LEU A 160 -18.11 24.24 -13.83
N GLY A 161 -17.25 25.19 -14.22
CA GLY A 161 -16.11 25.64 -13.42
C GLY A 161 -16.27 26.96 -12.70
N HIS A 162 -17.51 27.38 -12.39
CA HIS A 162 -17.75 28.66 -11.73
C HIS A 162 -17.51 28.58 -10.23
N HIS A 163 -16.80 29.57 -9.68
CA HIS A 163 -16.55 29.73 -8.23
C HIS A 163 -15.84 28.56 -7.52
N LEU A 164 -15.15 27.70 -8.27
CA LEU A 164 -14.38 26.60 -7.70
C LEU A 164 -13.32 27.13 -6.73
N SER A 165 -13.21 26.48 -5.56
CA SER A 165 -12.22 26.80 -4.52
C SER A 165 -11.15 25.74 -4.44
N ASP A 166 -11.57 24.50 -4.26
CA ASP A 166 -10.67 23.39 -4.07
C ASP A 166 -11.32 22.05 -4.46
N PHE A 167 -10.48 21.09 -4.77
CA PHE A 167 -10.82 19.69 -4.98
C PHE A 167 -10.20 18.84 -3.87
N HIS A 168 -10.92 17.83 -3.45
CA HIS A 168 -10.50 16.91 -2.41
C HIS A 168 -10.60 15.47 -2.88
N LEU A 169 -9.58 14.68 -2.61
CA LEU A 169 -9.60 13.24 -2.78
C LEU A 169 -9.82 12.56 -1.44
N TYR A 170 -10.82 11.71 -1.37
CA TYR A 170 -11.15 10.93 -0.19
C TYR A 170 -10.96 9.44 -0.47
N LYS A 171 -10.51 8.73 0.54
CA LYS A 171 -10.60 7.28 0.59
C LYS A 171 -11.87 6.89 1.34
N HIS A 172 -12.59 5.91 0.84
CA HIS A 172 -13.81 5.43 1.51
C HIS A 172 -13.49 4.94 2.94
N GLY A 173 -14.33 5.37 3.89
CA GLY A 173 -14.13 5.09 5.32
C GLY A 173 -13.18 6.05 6.05
N VAL A 174 -12.60 7.05 5.35
CA VAL A 174 -11.77 8.11 5.95
C VAL A 174 -12.49 9.45 5.85
N SER A 175 -12.66 10.14 6.97
CA SER A 175 -13.41 11.40 7.04
C SER A 175 -12.61 12.63 6.59
N THR A 176 -11.28 12.53 6.55
CA THR A 176 -10.39 13.63 6.13
C THR A 176 -9.91 13.41 4.69
N PRO A 177 -9.78 14.48 3.88
CA PRO A 177 -9.23 14.36 2.54
C PRO A 177 -7.75 13.93 2.60
N LEU A 178 -7.35 13.02 1.74
CA LEU A 178 -5.96 12.62 1.59
C LEU A 178 -5.16 13.61 0.75
N VAL A 179 -5.81 14.19 -0.25
CA VAL A 179 -5.22 15.22 -1.12
C VAL A 179 -6.20 16.37 -1.26
N THR A 180 -5.69 17.59 -1.18
CA THR A 180 -6.45 18.81 -1.42
C THR A 180 -5.70 19.67 -2.43
N GLN A 181 -6.35 20.01 -3.53
CA GLN A 181 -5.81 20.86 -4.58
C GLN A 181 -6.66 22.14 -4.68
N ARG A 182 -6.05 23.29 -4.39
CA ARG A 182 -6.68 24.60 -4.67
C ARG A 182 -6.61 24.89 -6.16
N VAL A 183 -7.63 25.55 -6.67
CA VAL A 183 -7.75 25.85 -8.10
C VAL A 183 -8.12 27.33 -8.30
N ASP A 184 -7.76 27.81 -9.48
CA ASP A 184 -8.27 29.09 -9.99
C ASP A 184 -9.68 28.89 -10.56
N GLN A 185 -10.49 29.95 -10.53
CA GLN A 185 -11.92 29.92 -10.81
C GLN A 185 -12.37 29.33 -12.15
N SER A 186 -11.44 29.16 -13.11
CA SER A 186 -11.74 28.64 -14.45
C SER A 186 -11.34 27.18 -14.69
N GLN A 187 -10.73 26.54 -13.68
CA GLN A 187 -10.15 25.22 -13.84
C GLN A 187 -11.15 24.12 -13.55
N THR A 188 -11.70 23.49 -14.59
CA THR A 188 -12.72 22.44 -14.48
C THR A 188 -12.16 21.04 -14.26
N ARG A 189 -10.82 20.87 -14.30
CA ARG A 189 -10.13 19.59 -14.16
C ARG A 189 -8.86 19.74 -13.34
N VAL A 190 -8.65 18.83 -12.38
CA VAL A 190 -7.43 18.77 -11.58
C VAL A 190 -6.85 17.37 -11.60
N GLU A 191 -5.54 17.31 -11.45
CA GLU A 191 -4.81 16.06 -11.18
C GLU A 191 -4.52 15.96 -9.69
N LEU A 192 -4.95 14.86 -9.08
CA LEU A 192 -4.76 14.54 -7.66
C LEU A 192 -3.81 13.37 -7.57
N THR A 193 -2.62 13.61 -7.03
CA THR A 193 -1.55 12.60 -6.93
C THR A 193 -1.41 12.14 -5.49
N LEU A 194 -1.39 10.83 -5.29
CA LEU A 194 -1.04 10.18 -4.04
C LEU A 194 0.27 9.42 -4.25
N SER A 195 1.35 9.90 -3.64
CA SER A 195 2.70 9.32 -3.70
C SER A 195 2.98 8.40 -2.53
N ASP A 196 4.06 7.64 -2.62
CA ASP A 196 4.54 6.74 -1.58
C ASP A 196 3.44 5.79 -1.08
N LEU A 197 2.83 5.06 -2.02
CA LEU A 197 1.74 4.15 -1.71
C LEU A 197 2.19 3.07 -0.73
N GLU A 198 1.39 2.88 0.31
CA GLU A 198 1.48 1.79 1.27
C GLU A 198 0.27 0.87 1.14
N THR A 199 0.32 -0.31 1.72
CA THR A 199 -0.82 -1.24 1.78
C THR A 199 -2.05 -0.62 2.45
N SER A 200 -1.84 0.31 3.38
CA SER A 200 -2.89 1.12 4.00
C SER A 200 -3.66 1.99 3.00
N HIS A 201 -3.07 2.36 1.86
CA HIS A 201 -3.69 3.13 0.80
C HIS A 201 -4.57 2.29 -0.14
N GLN A 202 -4.58 0.97 -0.03
CA GLN A 202 -5.51 0.12 -0.78
C GLN A 202 -6.96 0.46 -0.46
N GLY A 203 -7.83 0.53 -1.47
CA GLY A 203 -9.25 0.78 -1.28
C GLY A 203 -9.89 1.63 -2.35
N SER A 204 -11.09 2.11 -2.06
CA SER A 204 -11.94 2.87 -2.97
C SER A 204 -11.80 4.37 -2.73
N TYR A 205 -11.73 5.13 -3.80
CA TYR A 205 -11.49 6.57 -3.79
C TYR A 205 -12.61 7.31 -4.52
N SER A 206 -12.96 8.50 -4.01
CA SER A 206 -13.84 9.44 -4.66
C SER A 206 -13.31 10.86 -4.51
N CYS A 207 -13.69 11.75 -5.40
CA CYS A 207 -13.38 13.17 -5.28
C CYS A 207 -14.67 13.99 -5.04
N LEU A 208 -14.51 15.15 -4.45
CA LEU A 208 -15.51 16.20 -4.42
C LEU A 208 -14.83 17.54 -4.63
N TYR A 209 -15.60 18.53 -5.00
CA TYR A 209 -15.13 19.91 -5.07
C TYR A 209 -15.93 20.80 -4.11
N ARG A 210 -15.35 21.95 -3.79
CA ARG A 210 -15.99 23.01 -3.01
C ARG A 210 -16.03 24.29 -3.81
N ILE A 211 -17.09 25.03 -3.60
CA ILE A 211 -17.23 26.39 -4.11
C ILE A 211 -17.33 27.38 -2.95
N LYS A 212 -16.91 28.60 -3.18
CA LYS A 212 -17.10 29.70 -2.24
C LYS A 212 -18.53 30.21 -2.42
N GLY A 213 -19.30 30.21 -1.36
CA GLY A 213 -20.57 30.89 -1.31
C GLY A 213 -20.40 32.41 -1.14
N SER A 214 -21.50 33.14 -1.17
CA SER A 214 -21.55 34.60 -1.03
C SER A 214 -21.00 35.14 0.30
N SER A 215 -20.85 34.29 1.32
CA SER A 215 -20.20 34.62 2.57
C SER A 215 -18.81 33.94 2.64
N PRO A 216 -17.76 34.64 3.11
CA PRO A 216 -16.40 34.08 3.21
C PRO A 216 -16.32 32.82 4.06
N SER A 217 -17.30 32.57 4.90
CA SER A 217 -17.40 31.39 5.77
C SER A 217 -18.24 30.25 5.19
N GLN A 218 -18.93 30.47 4.08
CA GLN A 218 -19.83 29.47 3.50
C GLN A 218 -19.15 28.74 2.34
N LEU A 219 -18.70 27.51 2.63
CA LEU A 219 -18.22 26.59 1.63
C LEU A 219 -19.29 25.55 1.32
N LEU A 220 -19.71 25.48 0.06
CA LEU A 220 -20.61 24.44 -0.42
C LEU A 220 -19.81 23.30 -1.00
N SER A 221 -20.16 22.07 -0.64
CA SER A 221 -19.50 20.87 -1.15
C SER A 221 -20.40 20.14 -2.12
N SER A 222 -19.82 19.65 -3.22
CA SER A 222 -20.53 18.76 -4.14
C SER A 222 -20.82 17.40 -3.49
N PRO A 223 -21.74 16.61 -4.05
CA PRO A 223 -21.76 15.18 -3.82
C PRO A 223 -20.43 14.55 -4.22
N PRO A 224 -20.05 13.39 -3.61
CA PRO A 224 -18.86 12.67 -4.05
C PRO A 224 -19.02 12.11 -5.47
N SER A 225 -17.91 11.98 -6.19
CA SER A 225 -17.85 11.38 -7.53
C SER A 225 -18.15 9.87 -7.52
N ASN A 226 -18.15 9.27 -8.71
CA ASN A 226 -17.98 7.82 -8.85
C ASN A 226 -16.72 7.36 -8.11
N SER A 227 -16.71 6.09 -7.69
CA SER A 227 -15.62 5.49 -6.96
C SER A 227 -14.65 4.73 -7.86
N ILE A 228 -13.35 4.83 -7.56
CA ILE A 228 -12.28 4.06 -8.20
C ILE A 228 -11.56 3.26 -7.14
N ASN A 229 -11.38 1.95 -7.39
CA ASN A 229 -10.69 1.07 -6.49
C ASN A 229 -9.24 0.86 -6.94
N ILE A 230 -8.28 0.96 -6.00
CA ILE A 230 -6.87 0.62 -6.23
C ILE A 230 -6.42 -0.47 -5.27
N THR A 231 -5.48 -1.28 -5.73
CA THR A 231 -4.81 -2.33 -4.94
C THR A 231 -3.33 -1.97 -4.80
N VAL A 232 -2.79 -2.08 -3.60
CA VAL A 232 -1.37 -1.89 -3.34
C VAL A 232 -0.76 -3.22 -2.95
N VAL A 233 0.23 -3.66 -3.72
CA VAL A 233 0.91 -4.95 -3.57
C VAL A 233 2.24 -4.72 -2.88
N GLU A 234 2.43 -5.40 -1.76
CA GLU A 234 3.71 -5.51 -1.08
C GLU A 234 4.03 -6.99 -0.89
N LEU A 235 5.08 -7.46 -1.55
CA LEU A 235 5.51 -8.85 -1.44
C LEU A 235 6.58 -8.99 -0.37
N LEU A 236 6.33 -9.90 0.56
CA LEU A 236 7.29 -10.25 1.60
C LEU A 236 8.52 -10.93 0.99
N THR A 237 9.68 -10.68 1.57
CA THR A 237 10.93 -11.37 1.23
C THR A 237 10.81 -12.85 1.61
N PRO A 238 11.02 -13.80 0.66
CA PRO A 238 10.99 -15.22 0.97
C PRO A 238 12.08 -15.62 1.96
N GLN A 239 11.76 -16.62 2.77
CA GLN A 239 12.73 -17.34 3.58
C GLN A 239 13.17 -18.60 2.84
N HIS A 240 14.33 -19.15 3.20
CA HIS A 240 14.82 -20.39 2.64
C HIS A 240 15.55 -21.22 3.68
N TRP A 241 15.60 -22.52 3.45
CA TRP A 241 16.46 -23.49 4.14
C TRP A 241 16.84 -24.58 3.16
N TYR A 242 17.90 -25.33 3.49
CA TYR A 242 18.30 -26.49 2.71
C TYR A 242 18.37 -27.74 3.58
N ASN A 243 18.23 -28.89 2.94
CA ASN A 243 18.36 -30.19 3.56
C ASN A 243 19.17 -31.11 2.64
N THR A 244 19.99 -31.99 3.22
CA THR A 244 20.86 -32.94 2.50
C THR A 244 20.47 -34.37 2.89
N SER A 245 20.66 -35.31 1.97
CA SER A 245 20.41 -36.73 2.22
C SER A 245 21.41 -37.36 3.18
N ILE A 246 22.59 -36.75 3.36
CA ILE A 246 23.65 -37.19 4.27
C ILE A 246 24.10 -35.99 5.11
N GLU A 247 24.41 -36.22 6.38
CA GLU A 247 24.96 -35.19 7.25
C GLU A 247 26.28 -34.64 6.69
N ALA A 248 26.33 -33.32 6.58
CA ALA A 248 27.49 -32.56 6.13
C ALA A 248 27.60 -31.27 6.96
N PRO A 249 28.79 -30.68 7.07
CA PRO A 249 28.94 -29.39 7.75
C PRO A 249 28.04 -28.34 7.14
N ALA A 250 27.58 -27.37 7.96
CA ALA A 250 26.68 -26.32 7.54
C ALA A 250 27.17 -25.60 6.28
N GLY A 251 26.28 -25.40 5.29
CA GLY A 251 26.63 -24.80 4.01
C GLY A 251 27.37 -25.73 3.04
N SER A 252 27.51 -27.00 3.34
CA SER A 252 28.17 -27.97 2.43
C SER A 252 27.28 -29.14 2.05
N VAL A 253 27.49 -29.70 0.88
CA VAL A 253 26.79 -30.87 0.32
C VAL A 253 27.83 -31.82 -0.24
N ILE A 254 27.68 -33.14 0.00
CA ILE A 254 28.58 -34.15 -0.52
C ILE A 254 28.24 -34.40 -1.99
N LYS A 255 29.24 -34.33 -2.85
CA LYS A 255 29.15 -34.60 -4.30
C LYS A 255 28.50 -35.96 -4.58
N GLY A 256 27.59 -35.99 -5.55
CA GLY A 256 26.87 -37.20 -5.94
C GLY A 256 25.61 -37.46 -5.08
N HIS A 257 25.43 -36.80 -3.93
CA HIS A 257 24.26 -36.94 -3.07
C HIS A 257 23.19 -35.90 -3.36
N SER A 258 21.96 -36.24 -3.02
CA SER A 258 20.82 -35.32 -3.23
C SER A 258 20.77 -34.25 -2.13
N PHE A 259 20.30 -33.07 -2.52
CA PHE A 259 19.96 -32.00 -1.61
C PHE A 259 18.72 -31.24 -2.11
N ASN A 260 18.05 -30.58 -1.20
CA ASN A 260 16.85 -29.81 -1.46
C ASN A 260 17.02 -28.39 -0.93
N ILE A 261 16.51 -27.40 -1.68
CA ILE A 261 16.37 -26.03 -1.21
C ILE A 261 14.88 -25.70 -1.19
N THR A 262 14.37 -25.31 -0.04
CA THR A 262 12.97 -24.93 0.12
C THR A 262 12.88 -23.42 0.26
N CYS A 263 12.08 -22.78 -0.60
CA CYS A 263 11.70 -21.40 -0.51
C CYS A 263 10.29 -21.30 0.12
N SER A 264 10.09 -20.35 1.03
CA SER A 264 8.81 -20.14 1.71
C SER A 264 8.50 -18.65 1.85
N THR A 265 7.22 -18.30 1.71
CA THR A 265 6.68 -16.98 2.07
C THR A 265 5.24 -17.14 2.53
N LEU A 266 4.73 -16.15 3.26
CA LEU A 266 3.29 -16.09 3.50
C LEU A 266 2.59 -15.90 2.15
N GLN A 267 1.64 -16.78 1.85
CA GLN A 267 0.87 -16.71 0.60
C GLN A 267 -0.15 -15.57 0.69
N GLN A 268 0.21 -14.42 0.15
CA GLN A 268 -0.65 -13.22 0.13
C GLN A 268 -1.52 -13.16 -1.12
N TYR A 269 -1.01 -13.69 -2.24
CA TYR A 269 -1.66 -13.60 -3.56
C TYR A 269 -1.62 -14.97 -4.25
N PRO A 270 -2.76 -15.53 -4.66
CA PRO A 270 -2.81 -16.81 -5.37
C PRO A 270 -2.22 -16.70 -6.78
N GLY A 271 -1.73 -17.81 -7.31
CA GLY A 271 -1.21 -17.90 -8.69
C GLY A 271 0.23 -17.41 -8.86
N GLY A 272 0.96 -17.23 -7.78
CA GLY A 272 2.38 -16.88 -7.83
C GLY A 272 3.30 -18.05 -8.15
N SER A 273 4.61 -17.78 -8.26
CA SER A 273 5.67 -18.76 -8.44
C SER A 273 6.89 -18.40 -7.60
N PHE A 274 7.58 -19.41 -7.09
CA PHE A 274 8.91 -19.23 -6.54
C PHE A 274 9.96 -19.36 -7.63
N GLN A 275 10.93 -18.47 -7.62
CA GLN A 275 12.12 -18.54 -8.46
C GLN A 275 13.36 -18.73 -7.59
N LEU A 276 14.09 -19.80 -7.83
CA LEU A 276 15.39 -20.04 -7.24
C LEU A 276 16.46 -19.53 -8.21
N ARG A 277 17.34 -18.65 -7.74
CA ARG A 277 18.44 -18.07 -8.50
C ARG A 277 19.76 -18.50 -7.89
N LEU A 278 20.60 -19.16 -8.68
CA LEU A 278 21.96 -19.51 -8.33
C LEU A 278 22.92 -18.53 -8.99
N ILE A 279 23.75 -17.88 -8.20
CA ILE A 279 24.86 -17.03 -8.67
C ILE A 279 26.17 -17.79 -8.48
N ARG A 280 26.94 -17.90 -9.55
CA ARG A 280 28.27 -18.53 -9.64
C ARG A 280 29.26 -17.54 -10.23
N SER A 281 30.56 -17.88 -10.12
CA SER A 281 31.65 -17.12 -10.77
C SER A 281 31.48 -16.98 -12.29
N ASN A 282 30.86 -17.99 -12.94
CA ASN A 282 30.72 -18.09 -14.40
C ASN A 282 29.27 -17.85 -14.90
N GLY A 283 28.37 -17.28 -14.07
CA GLY A 283 27.03 -16.94 -14.52
C GLY A 283 25.93 -17.22 -13.52
N THR A 284 24.70 -16.94 -13.94
CA THR A 284 23.49 -17.10 -13.13
C THR A 284 22.56 -18.12 -13.76
N VAL A 285 22.08 -19.07 -12.96
CA VAL A 285 21.06 -20.05 -13.35
C VAL A 285 19.77 -19.74 -12.61
N ARG A 286 18.61 -19.88 -13.26
CA ARG A 286 17.30 -19.65 -12.69
C ARG A 286 16.39 -20.86 -12.90
N GLN A 287 15.69 -21.24 -11.85
CA GLN A 287 14.62 -22.25 -11.89
C GLN A 287 13.35 -21.64 -11.31
N SER A 288 12.17 -22.02 -11.79
CA SER A 288 10.89 -21.49 -11.31
C SER A 288 9.90 -22.64 -11.14
N LEU A 289 9.18 -22.61 -10.03
CA LEU A 289 8.12 -23.55 -9.71
C LEU A 289 6.86 -22.80 -9.25
N PRO A 290 5.64 -23.27 -9.59
CA PRO A 290 4.40 -22.64 -9.16
C PRO A 290 4.25 -22.74 -7.63
N ALA A 291 3.79 -21.65 -7.02
CA ALA A 291 3.51 -21.57 -5.59
C ALA A 291 2.09 -22.08 -5.27
N LEU A 292 1.90 -23.38 -5.35
CA LEU A 292 0.62 -24.02 -4.99
C LEU A 292 0.41 -24.06 -3.47
N THR A 293 1.49 -23.97 -2.72
CA THR A 293 1.55 -23.94 -1.26
C THR A 293 2.46 -22.80 -0.81
N PRO A 294 2.40 -22.37 0.47
CA PRO A 294 3.27 -21.33 1.02
C PRO A 294 4.77 -21.62 0.92
N SER A 295 5.16 -22.86 0.65
CA SER A 295 6.54 -23.29 0.45
C SER A 295 6.68 -24.21 -0.75
N VAL A 296 7.83 -24.11 -1.44
CA VAL A 296 8.16 -24.95 -2.61
C VAL A 296 9.58 -25.44 -2.46
N THR A 297 9.79 -26.73 -2.77
CA THR A 297 11.09 -27.38 -2.68
C THR A 297 11.69 -27.62 -4.05
N PHE A 298 12.88 -27.10 -4.28
CA PHE A 298 13.71 -27.36 -5.43
C PHE A 298 14.64 -28.54 -5.11
N THR A 299 14.51 -29.63 -5.84
CA THR A 299 15.24 -30.88 -5.61
C THR A 299 16.40 -31.01 -6.57
N PHE A 300 17.57 -31.29 -6.05
CA PHE A 300 18.80 -31.60 -6.76
C PHE A 300 19.16 -33.06 -6.48
N PRO A 301 18.90 -33.97 -7.41
CA PRO A 301 19.05 -35.42 -7.16
C PRO A 301 20.52 -35.87 -7.00
N SER A 302 21.47 -35.12 -7.58
CA SER A 302 22.88 -35.40 -7.49
C SER A 302 23.68 -34.10 -7.48
N ALA A 303 24.34 -33.80 -6.38
CA ALA A 303 25.15 -32.60 -6.23
C ALA A 303 26.39 -32.68 -7.13
N GLN A 304 26.58 -31.66 -7.94
CA GLN A 304 27.73 -31.49 -8.82
C GLN A 304 28.44 -30.17 -8.52
N SER A 305 29.68 -30.02 -8.90
CA SER A 305 30.42 -28.76 -8.74
C SER A 305 29.71 -27.57 -9.42
N SER A 306 28.86 -27.84 -10.42
CA SER A 306 27.97 -26.84 -11.04
C SER A 306 26.85 -26.36 -10.14
N ASN A 307 26.58 -26.99 -9.01
CA ASN A 307 25.59 -26.56 -8.02
C ASN A 307 26.21 -25.72 -6.91
N GLU A 308 27.50 -25.50 -6.91
CA GLU A 308 28.17 -24.62 -5.96
C GLU A 308 27.90 -23.15 -6.25
N GLY A 309 27.64 -22.37 -5.18
CA GLY A 309 27.42 -20.94 -5.30
C GLY A 309 26.43 -20.39 -4.26
N TYR A 310 25.91 -19.20 -4.54
CA TYR A 310 24.94 -18.52 -3.70
C TYR A 310 23.55 -18.64 -4.26
N TYR A 311 22.64 -19.19 -3.48
CA TYR A 311 21.23 -19.33 -3.85
C TYR A 311 20.37 -18.25 -3.21
N TYR A 312 19.39 -17.78 -3.98
CA TYR A 312 18.42 -16.77 -3.58
C TYR A 312 17.02 -17.22 -3.98
N CYS A 313 16.07 -17.06 -3.07
CA CYS A 313 14.65 -17.25 -3.36
C CYS A 313 14.00 -15.91 -3.67
N LEU A 314 13.16 -15.88 -4.69
CA LEU A 314 12.25 -14.79 -5.04
C LEU A 314 10.85 -15.34 -5.17
N TYR A 315 9.87 -14.50 -4.84
CA TYR A 315 8.47 -14.77 -5.12
C TYR A 315 7.98 -13.83 -6.21
N ARG A 316 7.27 -14.36 -7.17
CA ARG A 316 6.75 -13.63 -8.33
C ARG A 316 5.28 -13.90 -8.50
N VAL A 317 4.46 -12.85 -8.74
CA VAL A 317 3.03 -12.96 -8.99
C VAL A 317 2.60 -12.00 -10.09
N GLN A 318 1.56 -12.36 -10.82
CA GLN A 318 0.94 -11.52 -11.84
C GLN A 318 -0.44 -11.09 -11.37
N LEU A 319 -0.67 -9.78 -11.25
CA LEU A 319 -1.91 -9.18 -10.77
C LEU A 319 -2.28 -7.98 -11.65
N GLY A 320 -3.52 -7.91 -12.10
CA GLY A 320 -3.98 -6.79 -12.93
C GLY A 320 -3.16 -6.56 -14.20
N GLY A 321 -2.64 -7.62 -14.81
CA GLY A 321 -1.77 -7.54 -16.00
C GLY A 321 -0.32 -7.11 -15.73
N ARG A 322 0.04 -6.83 -14.47
CA ARG A 322 1.41 -6.47 -14.05
C ARG A 322 2.09 -7.63 -13.34
N THR A 323 3.40 -7.68 -13.46
CA THR A 323 4.23 -8.64 -12.73
C THR A 323 4.89 -7.97 -11.55
N PHE A 324 4.71 -8.55 -10.36
CA PHE A 324 5.32 -8.13 -9.11
C PHE A 324 6.33 -9.18 -8.68
N VAL A 325 7.49 -8.72 -8.20
CA VAL A 325 8.58 -9.58 -7.74
C VAL A 325 9.02 -9.12 -6.36
N SER A 326 9.15 -10.06 -5.42
CA SER A 326 9.64 -9.76 -4.07
C SER A 326 11.10 -9.34 -4.08
N ARG A 327 11.57 -8.82 -2.96
CA ARG A 327 13.01 -8.74 -2.69
C ARG A 327 13.59 -10.15 -2.62
N GLU A 328 14.88 -10.29 -2.94
CA GLU A 328 15.60 -11.56 -2.82
C GLU A 328 15.77 -11.92 -1.34
N SER A 329 15.73 -13.23 -1.06
CA SER A 329 16.09 -13.75 0.26
C SER A 329 17.55 -13.44 0.60
N GLN A 330 17.95 -13.67 1.84
CA GLN A 330 19.36 -13.68 2.20
C GLN A 330 20.11 -14.73 1.35
N PRO A 331 21.40 -14.54 1.04
CA PRO A 331 22.18 -15.51 0.31
C PRO A 331 22.31 -16.83 1.09
N LEU A 332 22.07 -17.95 0.42
CA LEU A 332 22.34 -19.29 0.92
C LEU A 332 23.62 -19.82 0.24
N PRO A 333 24.77 -19.80 0.90
CA PRO A 333 25.99 -20.37 0.36
C PRO A 333 25.91 -21.90 0.39
N ILE A 334 26.16 -22.54 -0.74
CA ILE A 334 26.29 -23.99 -0.87
C ILE A 334 27.64 -24.30 -1.49
N SER A 335 28.48 -25.06 -0.76
CA SER A 335 29.74 -25.60 -1.25
C SER A 335 29.63 -27.11 -1.51
N ILE A 336 30.25 -27.59 -2.57
CA ILE A 336 30.24 -29.00 -2.93
C ILE A 336 31.55 -29.61 -2.50
N ARG A 337 31.50 -30.63 -1.63
CA ARG A 337 32.69 -31.37 -1.16
C ARG A 337 32.72 -32.74 -1.77
N ASP A 338 33.92 -33.21 -2.11
CA ASP A 338 34.12 -34.59 -2.46
C ASP A 338 33.86 -35.47 -1.21
N PRO A 339 33.32 -36.68 -1.38
CA PRO A 339 33.12 -37.61 -0.27
C PRO A 339 34.47 -37.88 0.40
N ASP A 340 34.49 -37.94 1.74
CA ASP A 340 35.70 -38.32 2.46
C ASP A 340 36.20 -39.64 1.93
N PRO A 341 37.52 -39.79 1.75
CA PRO A 341 38.09 -41.06 1.30
C PRO A 341 37.76 -42.12 2.35
N VAL A 342 36.71 -42.86 2.11
CA VAL A 342 36.39 -44.05 2.92
C VAL A 342 37.53 -45.01 2.69
N LEU A 343 38.34 -45.27 3.72
CA LEU A 343 39.36 -46.32 3.69
C LEU A 343 38.67 -47.60 3.20
N SER A 344 39.08 -48.09 2.04
CA SER A 344 38.44 -49.28 1.46
C SER A 344 38.45 -50.43 2.49
N PRO A 345 37.43 -51.29 2.55
CA PRO A 345 37.42 -52.42 3.46
C PRO A 345 38.70 -53.25 3.41
N MET A 346 39.35 -53.27 2.24
CA MET A 346 40.68 -53.89 2.08
C MET A 346 41.74 -53.16 2.92
N VAL A 347 41.83 -51.82 2.86
CA VAL A 347 42.82 -51.05 3.61
C VAL A 347 42.58 -51.20 5.10
N ILE A 348 41.34 -51.18 5.56
CA ILE A 348 40.96 -51.43 6.96
C ILE A 348 41.41 -52.86 7.35
N SER A 349 41.14 -53.87 6.50
CA SER A 349 41.53 -55.25 6.74
C SER A 349 43.07 -55.38 6.83
N TRP A 350 43.83 -54.70 5.95
CA TRP A 350 45.29 -54.65 6.01
C TRP A 350 45.82 -53.99 7.29
N LEU A 351 45.20 -52.90 7.72
CA LEU A 351 45.59 -52.21 8.95
C LEU A 351 45.30 -53.08 10.19
N VAL A 352 44.14 -53.70 10.25
CA VAL A 352 43.75 -54.61 11.34
C VAL A 352 44.67 -55.85 11.34
N SER A 353 44.92 -56.46 10.19
CA SER A 353 45.79 -57.60 10.07
C SER A 353 47.26 -57.28 10.43
N GLY A 354 47.75 -56.12 10.00
CA GLY A 354 49.05 -55.60 10.38
C GLY A 354 49.18 -55.36 11.89
N LEU A 355 48.18 -54.78 12.50
CA LEU A 355 48.14 -54.54 13.95
C LEU A 355 48.11 -55.86 14.74
N THR A 356 47.27 -56.83 14.32
CA THR A 356 47.21 -58.16 14.96
C THR A 356 48.51 -58.93 14.85
N PHE A 357 49.19 -58.84 13.66
CA PHE A 357 50.52 -59.45 13.47
C PHE A 357 51.56 -58.84 14.41
N VAL A 358 51.62 -57.50 14.52
CA VAL A 358 52.56 -56.82 15.44
C VAL A 358 52.29 -57.22 16.91
N VAL A 359 51.01 -57.26 17.32
CA VAL A 359 50.66 -57.73 18.67
C VAL A 359 51.09 -59.18 18.90
N ALA A 360 50.87 -60.08 17.93
CA ALA A 360 51.25 -61.45 18.06
C ALA A 360 52.78 -61.59 18.19
N VAL A 361 53.58 -60.85 17.38
CA VAL A 361 55.00 -60.79 17.49
C VAL A 361 55.51 -60.32 18.86
N ILE A 362 54.86 -59.24 19.37
CA ILE A 362 55.21 -58.76 20.73
C ILE A 362 54.91 -59.79 21.78
N ILE A 363 53.79 -60.53 21.71
CA ILE A 363 53.43 -61.59 22.63
C ILE A 363 54.43 -62.70 22.56
N ILE A 364 54.86 -63.14 21.35
CA ILE A 364 55.88 -64.17 21.15
C ILE A 364 57.19 -63.74 21.81
N ILE A 365 57.64 -62.50 21.58
CA ILE A 365 58.85 -61.97 22.21
C ILE A 365 58.74 -61.95 23.74
N ILE A 366 57.60 -61.56 24.29
CA ILE A 366 57.38 -61.56 25.72
C ILE A 366 57.43 -62.99 26.28
N VAL A 367 56.72 -63.93 25.64
CA VAL A 367 56.68 -65.34 26.05
C VAL A 367 58.11 -65.95 25.95
N ALA A 368 58.83 -65.72 24.86
CA ALA A 368 60.23 -66.16 24.70
C ALA A 368 61.11 -65.63 25.87
N LYS A 369 61.02 -64.36 26.18
CA LYS A 369 61.74 -63.74 27.33
C LYS A 369 61.36 -64.34 28.67
N VAL A 370 60.07 -64.67 28.90
CA VAL A 370 59.58 -65.27 30.13
C VAL A 370 60.07 -66.72 30.26
N LEU A 371 60.00 -67.45 29.15
CA LEU A 371 60.49 -68.84 29.14
C LEU A 371 62.06 -68.96 29.34
N CYS A 372 62.83 -68.08 28.68
CA CYS A 372 64.30 -68.02 28.91
C CYS A 372 64.63 -67.59 30.34
N LYS A 373 63.70 -66.86 31.02
CA LYS A 373 63.91 -66.47 32.43
C LYS A 373 63.64 -67.64 33.41
N LYS A 374 62.87 -68.64 33.01
CA LYS A 374 62.49 -69.81 33.84
C LYS A 374 63.51 -70.93 33.89
N GLU A 375 64.49 -70.97 32.97
CA GLU A 375 65.52 -72.04 32.90
C GLU A 375 66.86 -71.71 33.61
N LYS A 376 66.93 -70.56 34.30
CA LYS A 376 68.14 -70.20 35.04
C LYS A 376 68.04 -70.67 36.49
N LYS A 377 68.67 -71.90 36.79
CA LYS A 377 69.21 -72.21 38.10
C LYS A 377 70.51 -71.39 38.28
N PRO A 378 70.80 -70.92 39.45
CA PRO A 378 71.84 -69.93 39.70
C PRO A 378 73.20 -70.62 39.86
N SER A 379 73.94 -70.82 38.76
CA SER A 379 75.40 -71.00 38.72
C SER A 379 75.84 -71.12 37.25
N GLU A 380 76.07 -70.03 36.64
CA GLU A 380 76.98 -69.74 35.50
C GLU A 380 76.49 -68.50 34.76
N LEU A 381 76.87 -67.44 35.29
CA LEU A 381 76.57 -66.12 34.76
C LEU A 381 77.79 -65.68 33.94
N GLU A 382 77.84 -65.84 32.62
CA GLU A 382 78.60 -64.99 31.73
C GLU A 382 78.86 -65.50 30.31
N ARG A 383 78.29 -66.64 29.90
CA ARG A 383 78.63 -67.15 28.52
C ARG A 383 77.41 -67.37 27.59
N GLU A 384 76.21 -67.21 27.99
CA GLU A 384 75.00 -67.53 27.15
C GLU A 384 74.11 -66.40 26.71
N THR A 385 74.51 -65.19 26.93
CA THR A 385 73.72 -64.01 26.41
C THR A 385 73.94 -63.75 24.89
N ARG A 386 74.86 -64.43 24.27
CA ARG A 386 75.12 -64.28 22.82
C ARG A 386 74.31 -65.22 21.92
N THR A 387 73.86 -66.35 22.41
CA THR A 387 73.19 -67.37 21.58
C THR A 387 71.70 -67.15 21.39
N CYS A 388 71.02 -66.48 22.28
CA CYS A 388 69.60 -66.18 22.12
C CYS A 388 69.33 -64.99 21.19
N VAL A 389 70.26 -64.08 21.00
CA VAL A 389 70.08 -62.91 20.10
C VAL A 389 70.32 -63.29 18.65
N ASP A 390 71.32 -64.21 18.37
CA ASP A 390 71.64 -64.64 17.00
C ASP A 390 70.57 -65.51 16.35
N ASN A 391 69.81 -66.32 17.15
CA ASN A 391 68.71 -67.15 16.59
C ASN A 391 67.47 -66.33 16.23
N THR A 392 67.24 -65.15 16.84
CA THR A 392 66.10 -64.30 16.53
C THR A 392 66.38 -63.53 15.23
N TYR A 393 67.60 -63.15 14.92
CA TYR A 393 67.96 -62.50 13.67
C TYR A 393 67.94 -63.45 12.44
N VAL A 394 68.19 -64.68 12.63
CA VAL A 394 68.15 -65.72 11.54
C VAL A 394 66.65 -65.99 11.17
N ALA A 395 65.68 -65.94 12.13
CA ALA A 395 64.25 -66.16 11.86
C ALA A 395 63.62 -64.97 11.08
N LEU A 396 64.17 -63.76 11.25
CA LEU A 396 63.65 -62.55 10.52
C LEU A 396 64.28 -62.35 9.14
N SER A 397 65.42 -63.06 8.81
CA SER A 397 66.08 -62.95 7.54
C SER A 397 65.54 -63.92 6.47
N ILE A 398 64.74 -64.94 6.84
CA ILE A 398 64.19 -65.95 5.91
C ILE A 398 62.89 -65.50 5.24
N ASN A 399 62.25 -64.39 5.66
CA ASN A 399 61.01 -63.88 5.07
C ASN A 399 61.24 -62.67 4.15
N LYS A 400 62.41 -62.49 3.56
CA LYS A 400 62.69 -61.56 2.47
C LYS A 400 63.14 -62.31 1.23
N ILE A 401 62.29 -63.11 0.64
CA ILE A 401 62.25 -63.47 -0.78
C ILE A 401 60.82 -63.49 -1.25
#